data_8f1289ed52a90b6c522c013e71cd3c49
#
_entry.id   8f1289ed52a90b6c522c013e71cd3c49
#
_cell.length_a   1.000
_cell.length_b   1.000
_cell.length_c   1.000
_cell.angle_alpha   90.00
_cell.angle_beta   90.00
_cell.angle_gamma   90.00
#
_symmetry.space_group_name_H-M   'P 1'
#
loop_
_entity.id
_entity.type
_entity.pdbx_description
1 polymer ?
#
loop_
_entity_poly.entity_id
_entity_poly.type
_entity_poly.pdbx_seq_one_letter_code
_entity_poly.pdbx_strand_id
1 'polypeptide(L)'
;MRALRLALAGALSATALTAATLATTAGATTSLKGCNTATYKTAGKLTVGTDNPVWEPWFSNNTPSNGQGYESAFTYALARKLGFTNAKVQWTTVPFDSSYAPGAKSYDFDINEISYTPERAKTVSFSNSYYDVQQSVVVLKTSKYANVKTLAGLKNAKFGDQVGTTGMSYITKYIKPKTTPRAYNTLDLAVAALQSKQIDAIVVDTPTGNYMVNYQITTEAGDPLAKQIGQFKSVGEHYGVTFQKNSNLVACVNSAIAALKADGTLKRLATQYLSDYTSVPLLK
;
A
#
# COMPACT_ATOMS: atom_id res chain seq x y z
N MET A 1 -5.13 -56.51 75.62
CA MET A 1 -3.71 -56.97 75.72
C MET A 1 -2.87 -55.97 74.93
N ARG A 2 -1.94 -55.36 75.61
CA ARG A 2 -0.82 -54.46 75.29
C ARG A 2 -0.82 -53.70 73.93
N ALA A 3 -1.07 -52.39 74.01
CA ALA A 3 -0.74 -51.37 73.04
C ALA A 3 0.74 -51.11 72.91
N LEU A 4 1.27 -51.03 71.72
CA LEU A 4 2.66 -50.59 71.47
C LEU A 4 2.55 -49.20 70.76
N ARG A 5 3.05 -48.20 71.51
CA ARG A 5 3.18 -46.82 70.97
C ARG A 5 4.54 -46.70 70.32
N LEU A 6 4.53 -46.36 69.00
CA LEU A 6 5.72 -45.89 68.28
C LEU A 6 5.62 -44.38 68.15
N ALA A 7 6.60 -43.66 68.69
CA ALA A 7 6.80 -42.23 68.48
C ALA A 7 7.61 -42.04 67.18
N LEU A 8 7.09 -41.29 66.18
CA LEU A 8 7.90 -40.82 65.07
C LEU A 8 8.23 -39.35 65.29
N ALA A 9 9.53 -39.06 65.41
CA ALA A 9 10.03 -37.70 65.38
C ALA A 9 10.04 -37.16 63.97
N GLY A 10 9.25 -36.10 63.70
CA GLY A 10 9.25 -35.39 62.45
C GLY A 10 10.33 -34.32 62.40
N ALA A 11 11.30 -34.45 61.52
CA ALA A 11 12.25 -33.39 61.18
C ALA A 11 11.59 -32.39 60.21
N LEU A 12 11.39 -31.14 60.69
CA LEU A 12 10.99 -30.03 59.81
C LEU A 12 12.21 -29.58 58.98
N SER A 13 12.21 -29.88 57.70
CA SER A 13 13.14 -29.29 56.74
C SER A 13 12.50 -27.99 56.18
N ALA A 14 13.06 -26.85 56.62
CA ALA A 14 12.73 -25.54 56.09
C ALA A 14 13.34 -25.38 54.70
N THR A 15 12.55 -25.51 53.63
CA THR A 15 12.96 -25.16 52.27
C THR A 15 12.79 -23.65 52.10
N ALA A 16 13.90 -22.94 52.03
CA ALA A 16 13.92 -21.52 51.65
C ALA A 16 13.59 -21.38 50.16
N LEU A 17 12.39 -20.88 49.85
CA LEU A 17 12.05 -20.45 48.48
C LEU A 17 12.81 -19.16 48.20
N THR A 18 13.87 -19.23 47.39
CA THR A 18 14.49 -18.07 46.77
C THR A 18 13.60 -17.61 45.62
N ALA A 19 12.84 -16.53 45.84
CA ALA A 19 12.11 -15.84 44.77
C ALA A 19 13.15 -15.20 43.85
N ALA A 20 13.37 -15.83 42.68
CA ALA A 20 14.12 -15.21 41.60
C ALA A 20 13.22 -14.10 40.98
N THR A 21 13.53 -12.86 41.34
CA THR A 21 12.96 -11.69 40.65
C THR A 21 13.49 -11.68 39.23
N LEU A 22 12.64 -12.11 38.26
CA LEU A 22 12.86 -11.85 36.87
C LEU A 22 12.80 -10.32 36.65
N ALA A 23 13.98 -9.70 36.63
CA ALA A 23 14.11 -8.33 36.15
C ALA A 23 13.72 -8.33 34.66
N THR A 24 12.50 -7.94 34.35
CA THR A 24 12.12 -7.56 32.99
C THR A 24 12.97 -6.36 32.61
N THR A 25 14.05 -6.62 31.87
CA THR A 25 14.77 -5.56 31.18
C THR A 25 13.75 -4.92 30.19
N ALA A 26 13.17 -3.79 30.61
CA ALA A 26 12.51 -2.88 29.68
C ALA A 26 13.57 -2.52 28.64
N GLY A 27 13.50 -3.19 27.47
CA GLY A 27 14.36 -2.88 26.35
C GLY A 27 14.18 -1.40 26.05
N ALA A 28 15.25 -0.63 26.20
CA ALA A 28 15.28 0.77 25.79
C ALA A 28 14.81 0.80 24.33
N THR A 29 13.62 1.33 24.08
CA THR A 29 13.14 1.60 22.73
C THR A 29 14.07 2.67 22.19
N THR A 30 15.07 2.25 21.42
CA THR A 30 15.91 3.18 20.68
C THR A 30 14.99 4.03 19.81
N SER A 31 14.88 5.31 20.14
CA SER A 31 14.10 6.27 19.34
C SER A 31 14.59 6.22 17.89
N LEU A 32 13.66 6.04 16.95
CA LEU A 32 14.00 6.02 15.54
C LEU A 32 14.64 7.37 15.14
N LYS A 33 15.65 7.31 14.28
CA LYS A 33 16.36 8.49 13.81
C LYS A 33 15.38 9.50 13.21
N GLY A 34 15.45 10.75 13.65
CA GLY A 34 14.61 11.86 13.17
C GLY A 34 13.23 11.93 13.83
N CYS A 35 12.86 11.01 14.74
CA CYS A 35 11.56 11.06 15.40
C CYS A 35 11.50 12.02 16.59
N ASN A 36 12.64 12.34 17.17
CA ASN A 36 12.74 13.32 18.27
C ASN A 36 12.39 14.76 17.85
N THR A 37 12.48 15.08 16.56
CA THR A 37 12.13 16.38 15.99
C THR A 37 10.83 16.35 15.18
N ALA A 38 10.16 15.19 15.10
CA ALA A 38 8.93 15.01 14.35
C ALA A 38 7.77 15.80 14.97
N THR A 39 7.06 16.56 14.14
CA THR A 39 5.89 17.32 14.55
C THR A 39 4.66 16.80 13.82
N TYR A 40 3.64 16.39 14.57
CA TYR A 40 2.39 15.87 14.04
C TYR A 40 1.31 16.94 14.00
N LYS A 41 0.36 16.82 13.06
CA LYS A 41 -0.76 17.78 12.90
C LYS A 41 -1.63 17.86 14.14
N THR A 42 -1.81 16.74 14.81
CA THR A 42 -2.58 16.66 16.05
C THR A 42 -1.74 15.98 17.12
N ALA A 43 -1.54 16.63 18.26
CA ALA A 43 -0.78 16.07 19.37
C ALA A 43 -1.32 14.70 19.79
N GLY A 44 -0.44 13.71 19.89
CA GLY A 44 -0.75 12.35 20.29
C GLY A 44 -1.59 11.53 19.30
N LYS A 45 -1.73 11.98 18.05
CA LYS A 45 -2.44 11.28 16.97
C LYS A 45 -1.59 11.29 15.71
N LEU A 46 -1.81 10.29 14.86
CA LEU A 46 -1.26 10.18 13.52
C LEU A 46 -2.40 10.36 12.52
N THR A 47 -2.42 11.48 11.81
CA THR A 47 -3.44 11.79 10.80
C THR A 47 -2.95 11.34 9.43
N VAL A 48 -3.66 10.38 8.82
CA VAL A 48 -3.29 9.76 7.54
C VAL A 48 -4.33 10.10 6.48
N GLY A 49 -3.87 10.65 5.37
CA GLY A 49 -4.69 10.90 4.19
C GLY A 49 -4.76 9.66 3.30
N THR A 50 -5.92 9.45 2.67
CA THR A 50 -6.12 8.52 1.56
C THR A 50 -7.39 8.91 0.79
N ASP A 51 -7.61 8.37 -0.41
CA ASP A 51 -8.79 8.68 -1.22
C ASP A 51 -10.09 8.05 -0.65
N ASN A 52 -11.21 8.34 -1.29
CA ASN A 52 -12.50 7.70 -1.09
C ASN A 52 -13.28 7.72 -2.43
N PRO A 53 -13.60 6.56 -3.02
CA PRO A 53 -13.36 5.21 -2.49
C PRO A 53 -11.89 4.81 -2.52
N VAL A 54 -11.50 3.86 -1.64
CA VAL A 54 -10.24 3.12 -1.70
C VAL A 54 -10.48 1.69 -2.17
N TRP A 55 -9.48 1.06 -2.79
CA TRP A 55 -9.66 -0.17 -3.55
C TRP A 55 -8.79 -1.33 -3.06
N GLU A 56 -9.30 -2.55 -3.29
CA GLU A 56 -8.48 -3.76 -3.17
C GLU A 56 -7.37 -3.76 -4.23
N PRO A 57 -6.24 -4.36 -3.94
CA PRO A 57 -5.83 -5.07 -2.70
C PRO A 57 -5.16 -4.12 -1.68
N TRP A 58 -5.23 -2.83 -1.90
CA TRP A 58 -4.56 -1.81 -1.08
C TRP A 58 -5.32 -1.55 0.22
N PHE A 59 -6.64 -1.46 0.13
CA PHE A 59 -7.56 -1.31 1.25
C PHE A 59 -8.74 -2.24 1.07
N SER A 60 -9.15 -2.96 2.12
CA SER A 60 -10.26 -3.90 2.01
C SER A 60 -11.60 -3.27 2.41
N ASN A 61 -12.63 -3.61 1.64
CA ASN A 61 -14.02 -3.20 1.87
C ASN A 61 -14.21 -1.68 1.95
N ASN A 62 -13.48 -0.92 1.13
CA ASN A 62 -13.52 0.55 1.15
C ASN A 62 -13.41 1.14 2.57
N THR A 63 -12.60 0.53 3.44
CA THR A 63 -12.50 0.91 4.85
C THR A 63 -11.04 1.02 5.28
N PRO A 64 -10.39 2.18 5.13
CA PRO A 64 -8.97 2.36 5.48
C PRO A 64 -8.63 1.99 6.92
N SER A 65 -9.60 2.16 7.84
CA SER A 65 -9.41 1.96 9.27
C SER A 65 -9.49 0.50 9.74
N ASN A 66 -9.82 -0.46 8.87
CA ASN A 66 -9.98 -1.86 9.25
C ASN A 66 -8.66 -2.64 9.41
N GLY A 67 -7.52 -2.08 8.97
CA GLY A 67 -6.21 -2.73 9.02
C GLY A 67 -6.03 -3.84 7.98
N GLN A 68 -6.94 -3.97 7.01
CA GLN A 68 -6.92 -4.96 5.94
C GLN A 68 -6.59 -4.31 4.59
N GLY A 69 -5.90 -5.07 3.73
CA GLY A 69 -5.28 -4.55 2.52
C GLY A 69 -3.85 -4.07 2.78
N TYR A 70 -3.05 -4.01 1.73
CA TYR A 70 -1.62 -3.76 1.87
C TYR A 70 -1.31 -2.41 2.51
N GLU A 71 -1.91 -1.33 2.03
CA GLU A 71 -1.62 0.02 2.51
C GLU A 71 -2.24 0.31 3.87
N SER A 72 -3.44 -0.22 4.16
CA SER A 72 -4.01 -0.13 5.49
C SER A 72 -3.13 -0.85 6.52
N ALA A 73 -2.76 -2.11 6.26
CA ALA A 73 -1.92 -2.91 7.15
C ALA A 73 -0.51 -2.30 7.33
N PHE A 74 0.08 -1.79 6.24
CA PHE A 74 1.35 -1.05 6.27
C PHE A 74 1.23 0.19 7.17
N THR A 75 0.18 0.99 7.02
CA THR A 75 -0.04 2.20 7.82
C THR A 75 -0.06 1.89 9.31
N TYR A 76 -0.78 0.84 9.74
CA TYR A 76 -0.80 0.44 11.14
C TYR A 76 0.54 -0.14 11.62
N ALA A 77 1.27 -0.86 10.77
CA ALA A 77 2.62 -1.30 11.09
C ALA A 77 3.59 -0.11 11.26
N LEU A 78 3.49 0.87 10.35
CA LEU A 78 4.26 2.12 10.41
C LEU A 78 3.90 2.92 11.67
N ALA A 79 2.62 3.10 11.98
CA ALA A 79 2.14 3.79 13.17
C ALA A 79 2.74 3.20 14.45
N ARG A 80 2.75 1.87 14.59
CA ARG A 80 3.36 1.20 15.74
C ARG A 80 4.87 1.46 15.84
N LYS A 81 5.59 1.48 14.71
CA LYS A 81 7.03 1.86 14.70
C LYS A 81 7.25 3.31 15.14
N LEU A 82 6.30 4.20 14.81
CA LEU A 82 6.31 5.61 15.21
C LEU A 82 5.84 5.83 16.66
N GLY A 83 5.44 4.77 17.38
CA GLY A 83 5.00 4.84 18.79
C GLY A 83 3.49 5.09 18.97
N PHE A 84 2.70 5.01 17.92
CA PHE A 84 1.24 5.14 18.00
C PHE A 84 0.55 3.79 18.14
N THR A 85 -0.47 3.71 18.98
CA THR A 85 -1.43 2.61 18.96
C THR A 85 -2.38 2.75 17.78
N ASN A 86 -3.01 1.66 17.36
CA ASN A 86 -3.97 1.70 16.25
C ASN A 86 -5.12 2.71 16.52
N ALA A 87 -5.57 2.85 17.75
CA ALA A 87 -6.62 3.80 18.15
C ALA A 87 -6.21 5.29 18.00
N LYS A 88 -4.92 5.56 17.83
CA LYS A 88 -4.40 6.92 17.61
C LYS A 88 -4.21 7.27 16.14
N VAL A 89 -4.45 6.34 15.23
CA VAL A 89 -4.46 6.60 13.79
C VAL A 89 -5.81 7.18 13.41
N GLN A 90 -5.78 8.36 12.78
CA GLN A 90 -6.97 9.04 12.25
C GLN A 90 -6.86 9.13 10.73
N TRP A 91 -7.87 8.62 10.04
CA TRP A 91 -7.96 8.71 8.59
C TRP A 91 -8.72 9.97 8.17
N THR A 92 -8.29 10.58 7.08
CA THR A 92 -8.96 11.71 6.44
C THR A 92 -8.99 11.49 4.92
N THR A 93 -10.11 11.86 4.30
CA THR A 93 -10.25 11.76 2.85
C THR A 93 -9.46 12.85 2.15
N VAL A 94 -8.64 12.44 1.19
CA VAL A 94 -7.81 13.30 0.35
C VAL A 94 -7.90 12.78 -1.08
N PRO A 95 -8.50 13.51 -2.02
CA PRO A 95 -8.52 13.11 -3.43
C PRO A 95 -7.10 12.85 -3.96
N PHE A 96 -6.96 11.85 -4.84
CA PHE A 96 -5.65 11.39 -5.34
C PHE A 96 -4.74 12.53 -5.81
N ASP A 97 -5.25 13.44 -6.64
CA ASP A 97 -4.50 14.59 -7.17
C ASP A 97 -4.10 15.61 -6.09
N SER A 98 -4.90 15.72 -5.04
CA SER A 98 -4.63 16.61 -3.89
C SER A 98 -3.49 16.10 -3.01
N SER A 99 -3.21 14.80 -3.03
CA SER A 99 -2.11 14.18 -2.25
C SER A 99 -0.74 14.74 -2.63
N TYR A 100 -0.52 15.09 -3.91
CA TYR A 100 0.72 15.66 -4.43
C TYR A 100 0.57 17.11 -4.93
N ALA A 101 -0.58 17.77 -4.74
CA ALA A 101 -0.75 19.18 -5.02
C ALA A 101 0.15 20.06 -4.10
N PRO A 102 0.58 21.25 -4.54
CA PRO A 102 1.34 22.16 -3.70
C PRO A 102 0.50 22.71 -2.53
N GLY A 103 1.16 23.20 -1.49
CA GLY A 103 0.54 23.89 -0.37
C GLY A 103 0.50 23.11 0.94
N ALA A 104 -0.14 23.70 1.94
CA ALA A 104 -0.30 23.09 3.25
C ALA A 104 -1.19 21.85 3.20
N LYS A 105 -0.87 20.86 4.03
CA LYS A 105 -1.63 19.61 4.16
C LYS A 105 -2.31 19.54 5.52
N SER A 106 -3.49 18.93 5.56
CA SER A 106 -4.26 18.69 6.81
C SER A 106 -3.90 17.38 7.50
N TYR A 107 -3.00 16.59 6.95
CA TYR A 107 -2.56 15.29 7.40
C TYR A 107 -1.05 15.24 7.66
N ASP A 108 -0.60 14.24 8.38
CA ASP A 108 0.83 13.98 8.65
C ASP A 108 1.52 13.40 7.42
N PHE A 109 0.89 12.40 6.80
CA PHE A 109 1.25 11.87 5.48
C PHE A 109 0.00 11.33 4.77
N ASP A 110 0.10 11.19 3.45
CA ASP A 110 -0.92 10.55 2.61
C ASP A 110 -0.36 9.26 2.01
N ILE A 111 -1.24 8.25 1.91
CA ILE A 111 -0.94 6.95 1.32
C ILE A 111 -2.10 6.53 0.41
N ASN A 112 -1.83 6.37 -0.86
CA ASN A 112 -2.83 6.09 -1.89
C ASN A 112 -2.14 5.69 -3.20
N GLU A 113 -1.32 4.61 -3.20
CA GLU A 113 -0.62 4.11 -4.39
C GLU A 113 0.19 5.21 -5.11
N ILE A 114 0.78 6.14 -4.33
CA ILE A 114 1.38 7.34 -4.90
C ILE A 114 2.80 7.04 -5.38
N SER A 115 2.96 6.82 -6.67
CA SER A 115 4.28 6.68 -7.29
C SER A 115 5.10 7.95 -7.14
N TYR A 116 6.36 7.78 -6.73
CA TYR A 116 7.33 8.86 -6.78
C TYR A 116 7.58 9.28 -8.23
N THR A 117 7.51 10.57 -8.49
CA THR A 117 8.04 11.20 -9.73
C THR A 117 8.80 12.46 -9.39
N PRO A 118 9.80 12.86 -10.21
CA PRO A 118 10.51 14.13 -10.02
C PRO A 118 9.57 15.34 -10.04
N GLU A 119 8.49 15.28 -10.82
CA GLU A 119 7.49 16.35 -10.93
C GLU A 119 6.70 16.49 -9.63
N ARG A 120 6.17 15.40 -9.09
CA ARG A 120 5.45 15.38 -7.80
C ARG A 120 6.37 15.80 -6.66
N ALA A 121 7.65 15.40 -6.69
CA ALA A 121 8.62 15.77 -5.68
C ALA A 121 8.98 17.27 -5.65
N LYS A 122 8.61 18.05 -6.67
CA LYS A 122 8.74 19.54 -6.63
C LYS A 122 7.74 20.16 -5.65
N THR A 123 6.56 19.59 -5.51
CA THR A 123 5.43 20.14 -4.76
C THR A 123 5.26 19.54 -3.37
N VAL A 124 5.61 18.25 -3.19
CA VAL A 124 5.51 17.52 -1.91
C VAL A 124 6.83 16.84 -1.56
N SER A 125 6.98 16.40 -0.33
CA SER A 125 8.06 15.48 0.05
C SER A 125 7.57 14.04 0.01
N PHE A 126 8.46 13.09 -0.31
CA PHE A 126 8.18 11.66 -0.34
C PHE A 126 9.01 10.93 0.70
N SER A 127 8.48 9.82 1.20
CA SER A 127 9.27 8.83 1.91
C SER A 127 10.14 8.02 0.95
N ASN A 128 11.02 7.18 1.52
CA ASN A 128 11.59 6.04 0.81
C ASN A 128 10.47 5.08 0.34
N SER A 129 10.80 4.25 -0.69
CA SER A 129 9.88 3.24 -1.20
C SER A 129 9.36 2.32 -0.09
N TYR A 130 8.04 2.09 -0.05
CA TYR A 130 7.43 1.00 0.71
C TYR A 130 6.96 -0.15 -0.20
N TYR A 131 6.82 0.08 -1.51
CA TYR A 131 6.45 -0.93 -2.52
C TYR A 131 7.00 -0.55 -3.88
N ASP A 132 7.58 -1.51 -4.59
CA ASP A 132 8.03 -1.34 -5.98
C ASP A 132 6.96 -1.90 -6.91
N VAL A 133 6.49 -1.11 -7.85
CA VAL A 133 5.33 -1.39 -8.69
C VAL A 133 5.70 -1.46 -10.17
N GLN A 134 4.91 -2.18 -10.94
CA GLN A 134 4.94 -2.21 -12.39
C GLN A 134 3.55 -1.85 -12.94
N GLN A 135 3.53 -1.23 -14.11
CA GLN A 135 2.31 -0.91 -14.83
C GLN A 135 1.90 -2.07 -15.72
N SER A 136 0.60 -2.28 -15.92
CA SER A 136 0.05 -3.32 -16.79
C SER A 136 -1.09 -2.78 -17.67
N VAL A 137 -1.36 -3.49 -18.75
CA VAL A 137 -2.41 -3.13 -19.70
C VAL A 137 -3.63 -4.00 -19.49
N VAL A 138 -4.78 -3.39 -19.27
CA VAL A 138 -6.09 -4.03 -19.15
C VAL A 138 -6.92 -3.76 -20.41
N VAL A 139 -7.52 -4.80 -20.95
CA VAL A 139 -8.43 -4.75 -22.12
C VAL A 139 -9.63 -5.65 -21.88
N LEU A 140 -10.73 -5.46 -22.61
CA LEU A 140 -11.84 -6.44 -22.62
C LEU A 140 -11.39 -7.75 -23.27
N LYS A 141 -11.86 -8.90 -22.79
CA LYS A 141 -11.61 -10.22 -23.40
C LYS A 141 -12.08 -10.29 -24.86
N THR A 142 -13.14 -9.55 -25.19
CA THR A 142 -13.70 -9.45 -26.56
C THR A 142 -12.95 -8.48 -27.46
N SER A 143 -11.96 -7.74 -26.93
CA SER A 143 -11.17 -6.78 -27.70
C SER A 143 -10.25 -7.49 -28.67
N LYS A 144 -10.07 -6.93 -29.87
CA LYS A 144 -9.04 -7.38 -30.82
C LYS A 144 -7.61 -7.29 -30.26
N TYR A 145 -7.42 -6.58 -29.15
CA TYR A 145 -6.14 -6.45 -28.45
C TYR A 145 -5.93 -7.49 -27.36
N ALA A 146 -6.90 -8.36 -27.07
CA ALA A 146 -6.83 -9.32 -25.95
C ALA A 146 -5.66 -10.32 -26.02
N ASN A 147 -5.07 -10.52 -27.19
CA ASN A 147 -3.96 -11.45 -27.41
C ASN A 147 -2.66 -10.75 -27.86
N VAL A 148 -2.62 -9.42 -27.78
CA VAL A 148 -1.42 -8.64 -28.10
C VAL A 148 -0.37 -8.86 -27.00
N LYS A 149 0.89 -9.08 -27.42
CA LYS A 149 2.02 -9.36 -26.52
C LYS A 149 3.15 -8.33 -26.62
N THR A 150 2.97 -7.28 -27.40
CA THR A 150 3.99 -6.28 -27.67
C THR A 150 3.44 -4.87 -27.57
N LEU A 151 4.26 -3.92 -27.12
CA LEU A 151 3.87 -2.49 -27.09
C LEU A 151 3.57 -1.96 -28.49
N ALA A 152 4.28 -2.43 -29.50
CA ALA A 152 4.04 -2.03 -30.90
C ALA A 152 2.65 -2.43 -31.40
N GLY A 153 2.14 -3.58 -30.96
CA GLY A 153 0.80 -4.06 -31.31
C GLY A 153 -0.34 -3.21 -30.72
N LEU A 154 -0.04 -2.37 -29.74
CA LEU A 154 -1.00 -1.50 -29.06
C LEU A 154 -1.10 -0.10 -29.67
N LYS A 155 -0.25 0.26 -30.64
CA LYS A 155 -0.21 1.63 -31.21
C LYS A 155 -1.51 2.11 -31.84
N ASN A 156 -2.39 1.22 -32.27
CA ASN A 156 -3.69 1.57 -32.85
C ASN A 156 -4.84 1.48 -31.83
N ALA A 157 -4.57 1.11 -30.57
CA ALA A 157 -5.58 1.07 -29.52
C ALA A 157 -5.93 2.49 -29.04
N LYS A 158 -7.20 2.69 -28.74
CA LYS A 158 -7.70 3.91 -28.09
C LYS A 158 -7.50 3.72 -26.58
N PHE A 159 -6.62 4.49 -26.01
CA PHE A 159 -6.34 4.47 -24.58
C PHE A 159 -7.16 5.52 -23.84
N GLY A 160 -7.46 5.24 -22.57
CA GLY A 160 -7.92 6.21 -21.60
C GLY A 160 -7.41 5.84 -20.21
N ASP A 161 -7.26 6.84 -19.35
CA ASP A 161 -6.81 6.63 -17.99
C ASP A 161 -7.18 7.81 -17.10
N GLN A 162 -7.03 7.65 -15.77
CA GLN A 162 -7.21 8.75 -14.85
C GLN A 162 -6.12 9.81 -15.07
N VAL A 163 -6.53 11.07 -15.07
CA VAL A 163 -5.60 12.21 -15.19
C VAL A 163 -4.56 12.21 -14.08
N GLY A 164 -3.33 12.56 -14.41
CA GLY A 164 -2.23 12.70 -13.43
C GLY A 164 -1.62 11.39 -12.95
N THR A 165 -2.08 10.22 -13.42
CA THR A 165 -1.50 8.90 -13.09
C THR A 165 -0.20 8.63 -13.85
N THR A 166 0.61 7.73 -13.32
CA THR A 166 1.77 7.19 -14.04
C THR A 166 1.34 6.30 -15.20
N GLY A 167 0.20 5.61 -15.10
CA GLY A 167 -0.42 4.86 -16.20
C GLY A 167 -0.58 5.71 -17.46
N MET A 168 -1.16 6.91 -17.32
CA MET A 168 -1.25 7.88 -18.42
C MET A 168 0.11 8.24 -19.01
N SER A 169 1.12 8.38 -18.16
CA SER A 169 2.51 8.65 -18.57
C SER A 169 3.13 7.47 -19.32
N TYR A 170 2.85 6.22 -18.89
CA TYR A 170 3.30 5.02 -19.61
C TYR A 170 2.67 4.89 -20.99
N ILE A 171 1.39 5.19 -21.14
CA ILE A 171 0.72 5.22 -22.45
C ILE A 171 1.44 6.17 -23.41
N THR A 172 1.67 7.39 -22.98
CA THR A 172 2.26 8.44 -23.83
C THR A 172 3.75 8.21 -24.11
N LYS A 173 4.51 7.72 -23.13
CA LYS A 173 5.96 7.57 -23.24
C LYS A 173 6.39 6.27 -23.92
N TYR A 174 5.75 5.15 -23.59
CA TYR A 174 6.21 3.82 -24.02
C TYR A 174 5.36 3.21 -25.14
N ILE A 175 4.03 3.35 -25.11
CA ILE A 175 3.16 2.83 -26.19
C ILE A 175 3.14 3.79 -27.36
N LYS A 176 3.01 5.09 -27.10
CA LYS A 176 2.90 6.16 -28.12
C LYS A 176 1.79 5.85 -29.12
N PRO A 177 0.53 5.73 -28.66
CA PRO A 177 -0.58 5.39 -29.55
C PRO A 177 -0.81 6.48 -30.60
N LYS A 178 -1.36 6.10 -31.76
CA LYS A 178 -1.67 7.05 -32.83
C LYS A 178 -2.80 8.02 -32.46
N THR A 179 -3.68 7.61 -31.56
CA THR A 179 -4.77 8.45 -31.04
C THR A 179 -4.38 8.99 -29.68
N THR A 180 -4.61 10.28 -29.45
CA THR A 180 -4.41 10.91 -28.15
C THR A 180 -5.21 10.18 -27.07
N PRO A 181 -4.59 9.73 -25.96
CA PRO A 181 -5.30 9.08 -24.86
C PRO A 181 -6.35 10.01 -24.24
N ARG A 182 -7.48 9.45 -23.83
CA ARG A 182 -8.53 10.19 -23.12
C ARG A 182 -8.20 10.28 -21.65
N ALA A 183 -8.24 11.48 -21.07
CA ALA A 183 -8.11 11.71 -19.65
C ALA A 183 -9.50 11.68 -18.98
N TYR A 184 -9.60 10.96 -17.88
CA TYR A 184 -10.80 10.88 -17.03
C TYR A 184 -10.47 11.39 -15.63
N ASN A 185 -11.46 11.99 -14.96
CA ASN A 185 -11.26 12.53 -13.62
C ASN A 185 -11.03 11.45 -12.55
N THR A 186 -11.60 10.25 -12.79
CA THR A 186 -11.43 9.09 -11.87
C THR A 186 -11.14 7.82 -12.66
N LEU A 187 -10.55 6.83 -12.02
CA LEU A 187 -10.32 5.51 -12.61
C LEU A 187 -11.65 4.82 -12.96
N ASP A 188 -12.69 4.98 -12.15
CA ASP A 188 -14.02 4.40 -12.43
C ASP A 188 -14.63 4.90 -13.72
N LEU A 189 -14.44 6.19 -14.06
CA LEU A 189 -14.89 6.73 -15.34
C LEU A 189 -14.11 6.13 -16.51
N ALA A 190 -12.82 5.86 -16.36
CA ALA A 190 -12.03 5.15 -17.36
C ALA A 190 -12.48 3.69 -17.51
N VAL A 191 -12.79 3.01 -16.40
CA VAL A 191 -13.34 1.65 -16.40
C VAL A 191 -14.70 1.60 -17.11
N ALA A 192 -15.60 2.52 -16.80
CA ALA A 192 -16.90 2.61 -17.48
C ALA A 192 -16.74 2.86 -19.00
N ALA A 193 -15.75 3.66 -19.40
CA ALA A 193 -15.44 3.90 -20.81
C ALA A 193 -14.85 2.64 -21.48
N LEU A 194 -14.07 1.83 -20.78
CA LEU A 194 -13.59 0.54 -21.28
C LEU A 194 -14.74 -0.45 -21.45
N GLN A 195 -15.60 -0.60 -20.46
CA GLN A 195 -16.76 -1.49 -20.48
C GLN A 195 -17.74 -1.13 -21.61
N SER A 196 -17.96 0.18 -21.83
CA SER A 196 -18.79 0.69 -22.95
C SER A 196 -18.06 0.75 -24.30
N LYS A 197 -16.81 0.25 -24.39
CA LYS A 197 -15.99 0.20 -25.61
C LYS A 197 -15.70 1.57 -26.23
N GLN A 198 -15.77 2.65 -25.45
CA GLN A 198 -15.35 3.98 -25.87
C GLN A 198 -13.83 4.10 -25.96
N ILE A 199 -13.12 3.31 -25.15
CA ILE A 199 -11.68 3.06 -25.21
C ILE A 199 -11.42 1.56 -25.34
N ASP A 200 -10.22 1.20 -25.81
CA ASP A 200 -9.81 -0.18 -26.02
C ASP A 200 -8.98 -0.73 -24.84
N ALA A 201 -8.27 0.15 -24.11
CA ALA A 201 -7.33 -0.23 -23.07
C ALA A 201 -7.13 0.86 -22.02
N ILE A 202 -6.76 0.40 -20.80
CA ILE A 202 -6.32 1.22 -19.66
C ILE A 202 -4.93 0.70 -19.24
N VAL A 203 -4.08 1.59 -18.69
CA VAL A 203 -2.79 1.21 -18.09
C VAL A 203 -2.84 1.57 -16.62
N VAL A 204 -2.68 0.56 -15.76
CA VAL A 204 -2.74 0.72 -14.31
C VAL A 204 -1.66 -0.12 -13.63
N ASP A 205 -1.43 0.14 -12.36
CA ASP A 205 -0.59 -0.68 -11.50
C ASP A 205 -0.99 -2.15 -11.59
N THR A 206 -0.01 -3.05 -11.65
CA THR A 206 -0.29 -4.47 -11.88
C THR A 206 -1.26 -5.07 -10.86
N PRO A 207 -1.16 -4.81 -9.54
CA PRO A 207 -2.14 -5.31 -8.58
C PRO A 207 -3.55 -4.72 -8.81
N THR A 208 -3.64 -3.43 -9.06
CA THR A 208 -4.92 -2.74 -9.37
C THR A 208 -5.57 -3.31 -10.62
N GLY A 209 -4.79 -3.56 -11.68
CA GLY A 209 -5.29 -4.19 -12.90
C GLY A 209 -5.80 -5.62 -12.69
N ASN A 210 -5.17 -6.38 -11.79
CA ASN A 210 -5.66 -7.71 -11.42
C ASN A 210 -7.01 -7.64 -10.69
N TYR A 211 -7.14 -6.72 -9.74
CA TYR A 211 -8.41 -6.48 -9.05
C TYR A 211 -9.51 -6.07 -10.04
N MET A 212 -9.23 -5.13 -10.94
CA MET A 212 -10.18 -4.70 -11.97
C MET A 212 -10.69 -5.87 -12.80
N VAL A 213 -9.79 -6.77 -13.22
CA VAL A 213 -10.13 -7.93 -14.07
C VAL A 213 -10.97 -8.95 -13.34
N ASN A 214 -10.65 -9.26 -12.08
CA ASN A 214 -11.26 -10.37 -11.36
C ASN A 214 -12.50 -9.97 -10.54
N TYR A 215 -12.67 -8.68 -10.23
CA TYR A 215 -13.72 -8.24 -9.31
C TYR A 215 -14.53 -7.03 -9.80
N GLN A 216 -13.97 -6.14 -10.60
CA GLN A 216 -14.64 -4.91 -11.01
C GLN A 216 -15.28 -5.01 -12.42
N ILE A 217 -14.58 -5.66 -13.36
CA ILE A 217 -15.04 -5.79 -14.75
C ILE A 217 -15.49 -7.24 -14.98
N THR A 218 -16.61 -7.60 -14.36
CA THR A 218 -17.15 -8.97 -14.34
C THR A 218 -18.61 -9.01 -14.79
N THR A 219 -19.10 -10.20 -15.09
CA THR A 219 -20.54 -10.46 -15.22
C THR A 219 -21.21 -10.41 -13.85
N GLU A 220 -22.55 -10.44 -13.81
CA GLU A 220 -23.31 -10.60 -12.55
C GLU A 220 -22.94 -11.90 -11.81
N ALA A 221 -22.53 -12.95 -12.53
CA ALA A 221 -22.06 -14.21 -11.96
C ALA A 221 -20.61 -14.16 -11.48
N GLY A 222 -19.90 -13.02 -11.65
CA GLY A 222 -18.52 -12.84 -11.24
C GLY A 222 -17.48 -13.27 -12.26
N ASP A 223 -17.89 -13.69 -13.48
CA ASP A 223 -16.95 -14.06 -14.54
C ASP A 223 -16.21 -12.86 -15.10
N PRO A 224 -14.89 -12.87 -15.19
CA PRO A 224 -14.12 -11.75 -15.74
C PRO A 224 -14.47 -11.44 -17.21
N LEU A 225 -14.81 -10.19 -17.48
CA LEU A 225 -15.03 -9.65 -18.83
C LEU A 225 -13.78 -8.98 -19.41
N ALA A 226 -12.81 -8.68 -18.56
CA ALA A 226 -11.54 -8.06 -18.92
C ALA A 226 -10.37 -9.04 -18.79
N LYS A 227 -9.19 -8.60 -19.23
CA LYS A 227 -7.94 -9.34 -19.17
C LYS A 227 -6.77 -8.37 -19.03
N GLN A 228 -5.85 -8.69 -18.12
CA GLN A 228 -4.50 -8.11 -18.08
C GLN A 228 -3.65 -8.81 -19.15
N ILE A 229 -3.31 -8.12 -20.24
CA ILE A 229 -2.58 -8.73 -21.36
C ILE A 229 -1.08 -8.77 -21.16
N GLY A 230 -0.56 -7.98 -20.24
CA GLY A 230 0.84 -7.96 -19.87
C GLY A 230 1.23 -6.72 -19.10
N GLN A 231 2.41 -6.77 -18.49
CA GLN A 231 3.00 -5.65 -17.75
C GLN A 231 4.24 -5.10 -18.45
N PHE A 232 4.55 -3.84 -18.17
CA PHE A 232 5.77 -3.20 -18.64
C PHE A 232 7.00 -3.75 -17.90
N LYS A 233 8.16 -3.68 -18.55
CA LYS A 233 9.43 -3.92 -17.85
C LYS A 233 9.59 -2.88 -16.74
N SER A 234 10.08 -3.31 -15.58
CA SER A 234 10.37 -2.40 -14.48
C SER A 234 11.32 -1.28 -14.89
N VAL A 235 10.97 -0.08 -14.49
CA VAL A 235 11.80 1.13 -14.67
C VAL A 235 12.16 1.77 -13.32
N GLY A 236 11.96 1.03 -12.21
CA GLY A 236 12.23 1.50 -10.86
C GLY A 236 11.09 2.35 -10.28
N GLU A 237 9.87 2.23 -10.84
CA GLU A 237 8.69 2.87 -10.27
C GLU A 237 8.39 2.30 -8.89
N HIS A 238 8.08 3.17 -7.94
CA HIS A 238 7.82 2.77 -6.57
C HIS A 238 6.89 3.76 -5.87
N TYR A 239 6.19 3.28 -4.87
CA TYR A 239 5.35 4.11 -4.00
C TYR A 239 6.13 4.67 -2.82
N GLY A 240 5.82 5.91 -2.49
CA GLY A 240 6.20 6.55 -1.24
C GLY A 240 5.01 7.26 -0.63
N VAL A 241 4.93 7.33 0.70
CA VAL A 241 3.94 8.20 1.32
C VAL A 241 4.32 9.66 1.07
N THR A 242 3.32 10.53 0.87
CA THR A 242 3.55 11.95 0.59
C THR A 242 3.31 12.80 1.82
N PHE A 243 4.05 13.88 1.90
CA PHE A 243 4.01 14.84 3.00
C PHE A 243 3.89 16.26 2.44
N GLN A 244 3.48 17.17 3.30
CA GLN A 244 3.73 18.59 3.01
C GLN A 244 5.22 18.79 2.64
N LYS A 245 5.48 19.66 1.67
CA LYS A 245 6.87 19.95 1.25
C LYS A 245 7.73 20.36 2.45
N ASN A 246 8.93 19.79 2.55
CA ASN A 246 9.89 19.99 3.64
C ASN A 246 9.39 19.57 5.04
N SER A 247 8.48 18.61 5.11
CA SER A 247 8.03 18.06 6.38
C SER A 247 9.19 17.42 7.16
N ASN A 248 9.28 17.71 8.45
CA ASN A 248 10.26 17.09 9.36
C ASN A 248 9.93 15.62 9.73
N LEU A 249 8.74 15.14 9.33
CA LEU A 249 8.34 13.74 9.51
C LEU A 249 9.09 12.77 8.58
N VAL A 250 9.59 13.24 7.42
CA VAL A 250 10.20 12.38 6.39
C VAL A 250 11.31 11.50 6.96
N ALA A 251 12.22 12.07 7.73
CA ALA A 251 13.35 11.32 8.30
C ALA A 251 12.89 10.23 9.28
N CYS A 252 11.91 10.55 10.13
CA CYS A 252 11.32 9.62 11.08
C CYS A 252 10.60 8.47 10.36
N VAL A 253 9.75 8.78 9.40
CA VAL A 253 9.01 7.78 8.61
C VAL A 253 9.95 6.90 7.81
N ASN A 254 11.01 7.46 7.21
CA ASN A 254 12.02 6.67 6.51
C ASN A 254 12.75 5.69 7.43
N SER A 255 13.05 6.09 8.66
CA SER A 255 13.64 5.20 9.66
C SER A 255 12.69 4.07 10.05
N ALA A 256 11.39 4.38 10.18
CA ALA A 256 10.37 3.38 10.46
C ALA A 256 10.18 2.41 9.28
N ILE A 257 10.15 2.88 8.03
CA ILE A 257 10.10 2.05 6.82
C ILE A 257 11.32 1.12 6.76
N ALA A 258 12.52 1.65 7.03
CA ALA A 258 13.74 0.84 7.07
C ALA A 258 13.66 -0.28 8.12
N ALA A 259 13.12 0.00 9.30
CA ALA A 259 12.89 -1.00 10.35
C ALA A 259 11.87 -2.06 9.92
N LEU A 260 10.77 -1.67 9.23
CA LEU A 260 9.78 -2.62 8.69
C LEU A 260 10.32 -3.47 7.54
N LYS A 261 11.27 -2.95 6.76
CA LYS A 261 12.02 -3.74 5.77
C LYS A 261 12.93 -4.75 6.43
N ALA A 262 13.71 -4.30 7.43
CA ALA A 262 14.70 -5.12 8.12
C ALA A 262 14.08 -6.28 8.90
N ASP A 263 12.92 -6.09 9.53
CA ASP A 263 12.22 -7.14 10.27
C ASP A 263 11.30 -8.03 9.39
N GLY A 264 11.33 -7.83 8.07
CA GLY A 264 10.56 -8.62 7.10
C GLY A 264 9.07 -8.29 7.04
N THR A 265 8.58 -7.26 7.77
CA THR A 265 7.16 -6.91 7.81
C THR A 265 6.64 -6.54 6.42
N LEU A 266 7.37 -5.70 5.64
CA LEU A 266 6.93 -5.33 4.30
C LEU A 266 6.83 -6.54 3.38
N LYS A 267 7.78 -7.47 3.43
CA LYS A 267 7.74 -8.70 2.64
C LYS A 267 6.53 -9.55 3.01
N ARG A 268 6.26 -9.72 4.30
CA ARG A 268 5.10 -10.49 4.79
C ARG A 268 3.78 -9.87 4.35
N LEU A 269 3.63 -8.55 4.45
CA LEU A 269 2.43 -7.84 3.98
C LEU A 269 2.25 -7.97 2.46
N ALA A 270 3.33 -7.83 1.68
CA ALA A 270 3.26 -8.02 0.23
C ALA A 270 2.86 -9.46 -0.13
N THR A 271 3.41 -10.47 0.55
CA THR A 271 3.00 -11.87 0.35
C THR A 271 1.53 -12.08 0.73
N GLN A 272 1.06 -11.48 1.82
CA GLN A 272 -0.30 -11.66 2.31
C GLN A 272 -1.36 -11.02 1.40
N TYR A 273 -1.09 -9.84 0.87
CA TYR A 273 -2.10 -9.03 0.18
C TYR A 273 -1.89 -8.92 -1.33
N LEU A 274 -0.66 -9.13 -1.83
CA LEU A 274 -0.31 -8.82 -3.22
C LEU A 274 0.22 -10.01 -4.02
N SER A 275 0.47 -11.19 -3.42
CA SER A 275 1.04 -12.36 -4.13
C SER A 275 0.21 -12.78 -5.34
N ASP A 276 -1.10 -12.77 -5.20
CA ASP A 276 -2.03 -13.23 -6.24
C ASP A 276 -2.25 -12.18 -7.35
N TYR A 277 -1.73 -10.96 -7.14
CA TYR A 277 -1.99 -9.80 -7.99
C TYR A 277 -0.81 -9.39 -8.88
N THR A 278 0.32 -10.12 -8.84
CA THR A 278 1.56 -9.69 -9.51
C THR A 278 2.03 -10.60 -10.65
N SER A 279 1.37 -11.74 -10.87
CA SER A 279 1.77 -12.73 -11.88
C SER A 279 1.23 -12.37 -13.28
N VAL A 280 1.86 -11.41 -13.96
CA VAL A 280 1.48 -10.95 -15.30
C VAL A 280 2.69 -11.03 -16.23
N PRO A 281 2.57 -11.58 -17.47
CA PRO A 281 3.68 -11.67 -18.41
C PRO A 281 4.17 -10.29 -18.85
N LEU A 282 5.46 -10.20 -19.20
CA LEU A 282 6.02 -8.97 -19.76
C LEU A 282 5.51 -8.72 -21.18
N LEU A 283 5.12 -7.48 -21.48
CA LEU A 283 4.96 -6.99 -22.86
C LEU A 283 6.33 -6.74 -23.48
N LYS A 284 6.51 -7.24 -24.71
CA LYS A 284 7.76 -7.10 -25.50
C LYS A 284 7.78 -5.83 -26.34
#